data_94ccd66f359c34dfb412dca4ecb8982e
#
_entry.id   94ccd66f359c34dfb412dca4ecb8982e
#
_cell.length_a   1.000
_cell.length_b   1.000
_cell.length_c   1.000
_cell.angle_alpha   90.00
_cell.angle_beta   90.00
_cell.angle_gamma   90.00
#
_symmetry.space_group_name_H-M   'P 1'
#
loop_
_entity.id
_entity.type
_entity.pdbx_description
1 polymer ?
#
loop_
_entity_poly.entity_id
_entity_poly.type
_entity_poly.pdbx_seq_one_letter_code
_entity_poly.pdbx_strand_id
1 'polypeptide(L)'
;EDTMSVARFQQLARETIADLQSRGIRPILVGGSGLYARAAIDDITFPGTDPDVRTRLEEREKTEGAGALFDELRAKDPEAAARMDPRNPRRTIRALEVIELTGKPYSASLPRYRYVIPSVQIGLDLDRPDLDHRIDLRTKQMYDDGFIEEVERLRPHLGATAVRALGYQQIIDLLDGIWDVNDAFADIAQKTKRLARKQMGWFGRDPRIHWLQALNPKPVSYTHLTLPTNRE
;
A
#
# COMPACT_ATOMS: atom_id res chain seq x y z
N GLU A 1 -20.20 1.73 -7.10
CA GLU A 1 -18.88 1.09 -7.12
C GLU A 1 -18.11 1.52 -5.87
N ASP A 2 -17.93 0.59 -4.94
CA ASP A 2 -17.37 0.88 -3.62
C ASP A 2 -15.87 1.13 -3.70
N THR A 3 -15.41 2.26 -3.17
CA THR A 3 -13.98 2.53 -3.01
C THR A 3 -13.46 1.78 -1.79
N MET A 4 -12.52 0.85 -2.00
CA MET A 4 -11.87 0.12 -0.92
C MET A 4 -10.94 1.04 -0.13
N SER A 5 -11.30 1.38 1.11
CA SER A 5 -10.39 2.05 2.04
C SER A 5 -9.54 1.03 2.81
N VAL A 6 -8.40 1.47 3.34
CA VAL A 6 -7.56 0.60 4.17
C VAL A 6 -8.27 0.15 5.46
N ALA A 7 -9.14 0.99 6.02
CA ALA A 7 -9.96 0.63 7.19
C ALA A 7 -10.97 -0.46 6.86
N ARG A 8 -11.65 -0.35 5.71
CA ARG A 8 -12.58 -1.39 5.24
C ARG A 8 -11.85 -2.70 4.93
N PHE A 9 -10.70 -2.61 4.30
CA PHE A 9 -9.85 -3.79 4.06
C PHE A 9 -9.43 -4.45 5.38
N GLN A 10 -9.00 -3.67 6.38
CA GLN A 10 -8.64 -4.20 7.70
C GLN A 10 -9.78 -5.02 8.31
N GLN A 11 -10.98 -4.47 8.30
CA GLN A 11 -12.17 -5.15 8.81
C GLN A 11 -12.40 -6.48 8.09
N LEU A 12 -12.50 -6.44 6.76
CA LEU A 12 -12.76 -7.63 5.94
C LEU A 12 -11.66 -8.70 6.10
N ALA A 13 -10.40 -8.28 6.11
CA ALA A 13 -9.27 -9.20 6.26
C ALA A 13 -9.31 -9.89 7.63
N ARG A 14 -9.57 -9.14 8.71
CA ARG A 14 -9.64 -9.70 10.07
C ARG A 14 -10.85 -10.60 10.26
N GLU A 15 -12.01 -10.26 9.73
CA GLU A 15 -13.21 -11.11 9.73
C GLU A 15 -12.93 -12.42 8.98
N THR A 16 -12.32 -12.35 7.79
CA THR A 16 -11.95 -13.53 7.00
C THR A 16 -10.93 -14.41 7.72
N ILE A 17 -9.91 -13.81 8.34
CA ILE A 17 -8.91 -14.54 9.11
C ILE A 17 -9.58 -15.26 10.29
N ALA A 18 -10.44 -14.57 11.04
CA ALA A 18 -11.14 -15.16 12.19
C ALA A 18 -12.05 -16.32 11.77
N ASP A 19 -12.78 -16.18 10.67
CA ASP A 19 -13.62 -17.26 10.13
C ASP A 19 -12.77 -18.49 9.75
N LEU A 20 -11.70 -18.29 9.01
CA LEU A 20 -10.81 -19.40 8.62
C LEU A 20 -10.22 -20.10 9.85
N GLN A 21 -9.75 -19.34 10.84
CA GLN A 21 -9.20 -19.88 12.07
C GLN A 21 -10.24 -20.67 12.89
N SER A 22 -11.48 -20.20 12.95
CA SER A 22 -12.57 -20.90 13.65
C SER A 22 -12.86 -22.27 13.05
N ARG A 23 -12.56 -22.45 11.76
CA ARG A 23 -12.68 -23.72 11.03
C ARG A 23 -11.39 -24.54 11.02
N GLY A 24 -10.38 -24.15 11.80
CA GLY A 24 -9.07 -24.84 11.84
C GLY A 24 -8.24 -24.65 10.56
N ILE A 25 -8.59 -23.70 9.70
CA ILE A 25 -7.85 -23.41 8.45
C ILE A 25 -6.82 -22.32 8.72
N ARG A 26 -5.57 -22.56 8.30
CA ARG A 26 -4.50 -21.56 8.38
C ARG A 26 -4.65 -20.53 7.26
N PRO A 27 -4.93 -19.25 7.57
CA PRO A 27 -5.01 -18.21 6.55
C PRO A 27 -3.61 -17.85 6.03
N ILE A 28 -3.53 -17.55 4.73
CA ILE A 28 -2.32 -17.03 4.09
C ILE A 28 -2.69 -15.71 3.42
N LEU A 29 -2.09 -14.61 3.90
CA LEU A 29 -2.22 -13.29 3.30
C LEU A 29 -1.07 -13.07 2.31
N VAL A 30 -1.39 -12.86 1.04
CA VAL A 30 -0.41 -12.62 -0.04
C VAL A 30 -0.58 -11.23 -0.60
N GLY A 31 0.51 -10.49 -0.75
CA GLY A 31 0.48 -9.17 -1.36
C GLY A 31 1.76 -8.37 -1.20
N GLY A 32 1.80 -7.19 -1.81
CA GLY A 32 2.96 -6.29 -1.82
C GLY A 32 2.66 -4.88 -1.30
N SER A 33 1.48 -4.66 -0.68
CA SER A 33 1.14 -3.38 -0.06
C SER A 33 1.41 -3.42 1.43
N GLY A 34 2.51 -2.79 1.86
CA GLY A 34 2.92 -2.82 3.27
C GLY A 34 1.88 -2.24 4.23
N LEU A 35 1.16 -1.17 3.82
CA LEU A 35 0.10 -0.61 4.66
C LEU A 35 -1.06 -1.60 4.85
N TYR A 36 -1.48 -2.29 3.78
CA TYR A 36 -2.58 -3.26 3.84
C TYR A 36 -2.18 -4.51 4.63
N ALA A 37 -0.99 -5.05 4.39
CA ALA A 37 -0.49 -6.19 5.17
C ALA A 37 -0.48 -5.86 6.67
N ARG A 38 0.08 -4.71 7.04
CA ARG A 38 0.13 -4.28 8.43
C ARG A 38 -1.25 -3.94 9.01
N ALA A 39 -2.16 -3.37 8.23
CA ALA A 39 -3.53 -3.13 8.65
C ALA A 39 -4.21 -4.43 9.08
N ALA A 40 -3.98 -5.53 8.36
CA ALA A 40 -4.56 -6.82 8.70
C ALA A 40 -4.03 -7.38 10.04
N ILE A 41 -2.71 -7.35 10.26
CA ILE A 41 -2.05 -8.13 11.31
C ILE A 41 -1.55 -7.31 12.50
N ASP A 42 -1.33 -5.98 12.35
CA ASP A 42 -0.75 -5.14 13.38
C ASP A 42 -1.82 -4.34 14.16
N ASP A 43 -1.41 -3.88 15.35
CA ASP A 43 -2.18 -2.95 16.17
C ASP A 43 -2.17 -1.55 15.55
N ILE A 44 -2.99 -1.39 14.52
CA ILE A 44 -3.20 -0.12 13.82
C ILE A 44 -4.66 0.24 13.89
N THR A 45 -4.94 1.44 14.35
CA THR A 45 -6.27 2.03 14.32
C THR A 45 -6.33 3.08 13.21
N PHE A 46 -7.38 3.03 12.43
CA PHE A 46 -7.65 4.04 11.41
C PHE A 46 -8.77 4.95 11.93
N PRO A 47 -8.45 6.15 12.39
CA PRO A 47 -9.46 7.14 12.75
C PRO A 47 -10.37 7.39 11.57
N GLY A 48 -11.66 7.66 11.84
CA GLY A 48 -12.62 8.01 10.81
C GLY A 48 -12.17 9.16 9.92
N THR A 49 -12.94 9.43 8.88
CA THR A 49 -12.79 10.61 8.02
C THR A 49 -14.05 11.44 8.13
N ASP A 50 -13.89 12.76 8.08
CA ASP A 50 -15.00 13.69 7.99
C ASP A 50 -14.87 14.50 6.70
N PRO A 51 -15.82 14.37 5.76
CA PRO A 51 -15.77 15.07 4.48
C PRO A 51 -15.73 16.59 4.64
N ASP A 52 -16.42 17.15 5.63
CA ASP A 52 -16.49 18.62 5.82
C ASP A 52 -15.16 19.15 6.35
N VAL A 53 -14.58 18.47 7.35
CA VAL A 53 -13.23 18.79 7.86
C VAL A 53 -12.21 18.69 6.74
N ARG A 54 -12.28 17.63 5.95
CA ARG A 54 -11.36 17.42 4.83
C ARG A 54 -11.48 18.50 3.79
N THR A 55 -12.69 18.80 3.33
CA THR A 55 -12.95 19.84 2.32
C THR A 55 -12.43 21.20 2.80
N ARG A 56 -12.69 21.58 4.04
CA ARG A 56 -12.18 22.82 4.62
C ARG A 56 -10.64 22.87 4.65
N LEU A 57 -9.97 21.77 5.02
CA LEU A 57 -8.51 21.70 5.01
C LEU A 57 -7.92 21.75 3.60
N GLU A 58 -8.60 21.14 2.62
CA GLU A 58 -8.22 21.20 1.20
C GLU A 58 -8.41 22.62 0.62
N GLU A 59 -9.45 23.34 1.02
CA GLU A 59 -9.66 24.75 0.66
C GLU A 59 -8.60 25.65 1.29
N ARG A 60 -8.27 25.42 2.55
CA ARG A 60 -7.18 26.13 3.23
C ARG A 60 -5.84 25.88 2.55
N GLU A 61 -5.55 24.64 2.11
CA GLU A 61 -4.34 24.35 1.37
C GLU A 61 -4.22 25.15 0.07
N LYS A 62 -5.34 25.33 -0.65
CA LYS A 62 -5.37 26.12 -1.89
C LYS A 62 -5.16 27.61 -1.64
N THR A 63 -5.64 28.15 -0.52
CA THR A 63 -5.60 29.58 -0.18
C THR A 63 -4.36 29.99 0.59
N GLU A 64 -3.95 29.19 1.57
CA GLU A 64 -2.84 29.48 2.48
C GLU A 64 -1.53 28.79 2.04
N GLY A 65 -1.66 27.76 1.20
CA GLY A 65 -0.55 26.93 0.73
C GLY A 65 -0.20 25.76 1.66
N ALA A 66 0.43 24.74 1.10
CA ALA A 66 0.83 23.52 1.81
C ALA A 66 1.78 23.80 3.00
N GLY A 67 2.60 24.85 2.90
CA GLY A 67 3.54 25.25 3.94
C GLY A 67 2.85 25.68 5.23
N ALA A 68 1.80 26.49 5.14
CA ALA A 68 1.05 26.98 6.31
C ALA A 68 0.42 25.81 7.09
N LEU A 69 -0.19 24.85 6.38
CA LEU A 69 -0.77 23.67 7.01
C LEU A 69 0.30 22.78 7.63
N PHE A 70 1.47 22.68 7.01
CA PHE A 70 2.58 21.88 7.57
C PHE A 70 3.17 22.54 8.82
N ASP A 71 3.24 23.85 8.88
CA ASP A 71 3.67 24.60 10.08
C ASP A 71 2.66 24.43 11.23
N GLU A 72 1.35 24.44 10.92
CA GLU A 72 0.31 24.10 11.89
C GLU A 72 0.47 22.67 12.42
N LEU A 73 0.71 21.69 11.53
CA LEU A 73 0.98 20.31 11.95
C LEU A 73 2.21 20.23 12.83
N ARG A 74 3.29 20.94 12.49
CA ARG A 74 4.52 20.97 13.27
C ARG A 74 4.29 21.53 14.68
N ALA A 75 3.42 22.51 14.82
CA ALA A 75 3.05 23.08 16.12
C ALA A 75 2.19 22.12 16.95
N LYS A 76 1.26 21.39 16.32
CA LYS A 76 0.33 20.47 17.01
C LYS A 76 0.93 19.09 17.26
N ASP A 77 1.80 18.61 16.38
CA ASP A 77 2.41 17.28 16.43
C ASP A 77 3.81 17.30 15.78
N PRO A 78 4.83 17.75 16.52
CA PRO A 78 6.21 17.81 16.02
C PRO A 78 6.75 16.44 15.60
N GLU A 79 6.34 15.36 16.27
CA GLU A 79 6.79 13.99 15.98
C GLU A 79 6.25 13.52 14.63
N ALA A 80 4.98 13.76 14.33
CA ALA A 80 4.41 13.43 13.03
C ALA A 80 5.06 14.27 11.92
N ALA A 81 5.24 15.58 12.15
CA ALA A 81 5.85 16.48 11.18
C ALA A 81 7.30 16.06 10.84
N ALA A 82 8.09 15.63 11.82
CA ALA A 82 9.47 15.17 11.60
C ALA A 82 9.57 13.92 10.68
N ARG A 83 8.48 13.17 10.53
CA ARG A 83 8.42 11.94 9.73
C ARG A 83 7.71 12.13 8.38
N MET A 84 7.26 13.35 8.07
CA MET A 84 6.51 13.65 6.85
C MET A 84 7.31 14.54 5.89
N ASP A 85 7.08 14.34 4.59
CA ASP A 85 7.56 15.26 3.56
C ASP A 85 6.65 16.51 3.57
N PRO A 86 7.20 17.71 3.81
CA PRO A 86 6.43 18.96 3.78
C PRO A 86 5.73 19.23 2.45
N ARG A 87 6.24 18.64 1.37
CA ARG A 87 5.68 18.78 0.02
C ARG A 87 4.52 17.84 -0.27
N ASN A 88 4.07 17.08 0.73
CA ASN A 88 2.95 16.15 0.58
C ASN A 88 1.69 16.67 1.32
N PRO A 89 0.90 17.58 0.71
CA PRO A 89 -0.25 18.19 1.37
C PRO A 89 -1.30 17.16 1.80
N ARG A 90 -1.49 16.09 1.02
CA ARG A 90 -2.45 15.04 1.36
C ARG A 90 -2.18 14.40 2.72
N ARG A 91 -0.91 14.18 3.06
CA ARG A 91 -0.53 13.61 4.37
C ARG A 91 -0.69 14.63 5.48
N THR A 92 -0.33 15.87 5.24
CA THR A 92 -0.52 16.97 6.19
C THR A 92 -2.00 17.18 6.51
N ILE A 93 -2.85 17.27 5.49
CA ILE A 93 -4.30 17.38 5.65
C ILE A 93 -4.84 16.20 6.45
N ARG A 94 -4.42 14.97 6.11
CA ARG A 94 -4.87 13.79 6.86
C ARG A 94 -4.46 13.81 8.33
N ALA A 95 -3.26 14.26 8.63
CA ALA A 95 -2.79 14.37 10.01
C ALA A 95 -3.60 15.41 10.80
N LEU A 96 -3.83 16.59 10.22
CA LEU A 96 -4.64 17.63 10.83
C LEU A 96 -6.11 17.19 11.03
N GLU A 97 -6.70 16.53 10.03
CA GLU A 97 -8.04 15.93 10.14
C GLU A 97 -8.12 14.96 11.32
N VAL A 98 -7.17 14.06 11.45
CA VAL A 98 -7.14 13.09 12.58
C VAL A 98 -7.00 13.79 13.91
N ILE A 99 -6.15 14.81 14.03
CA ILE A 99 -5.98 15.59 15.26
C ILE A 99 -7.31 16.27 15.61
N GLU A 100 -7.98 16.86 14.65
CA GLU A 100 -9.25 17.56 14.87
C GLU A 100 -10.37 16.59 15.30
N LEU A 101 -10.49 15.45 14.65
CA LEU A 101 -11.54 14.46 14.93
C LEU A 101 -11.32 13.72 16.25
N THR A 102 -10.08 13.51 16.65
CA THR A 102 -9.75 12.67 17.80
C THR A 102 -9.31 13.45 19.04
N GLY A 103 -8.91 14.70 18.88
CA GLY A 103 -8.26 15.49 19.92
C GLY A 103 -6.87 14.97 20.33
N LYS A 104 -6.30 14.02 19.59
CA LYS A 104 -5.02 13.37 19.88
C LYS A 104 -4.00 13.63 18.79
N PRO A 105 -2.69 13.67 19.11
CA PRO A 105 -1.66 13.75 18.10
C PRO A 105 -1.78 12.61 17.07
N TYR A 106 -1.53 12.91 15.80
CA TYR A 106 -1.50 11.91 14.75
C TYR A 106 -0.40 10.87 14.97
N SER A 107 0.73 11.25 15.55
CA SER A 107 1.83 10.36 15.95
C SER A 107 1.39 9.26 16.90
N ALA A 108 0.35 9.48 17.72
CA ALA A 108 -0.20 8.46 18.60
C ALA A 108 -0.87 7.29 17.82
N SER A 109 -1.27 7.53 16.57
CA SER A 109 -1.86 6.50 15.69
C SER A 109 -0.83 5.82 14.77
N LEU A 110 0.45 6.24 14.84
CA LEU A 110 1.49 5.65 14.01
C LEU A 110 1.71 4.17 14.36
N PRO A 111 1.84 3.32 13.33
CA PRO A 111 1.92 1.89 13.55
C PRO A 111 3.17 1.49 14.33
N ARG A 112 2.97 0.73 15.39
CA ARG A 112 4.04 0.00 16.09
C ARG A 112 4.15 -1.40 15.51
N TYR A 113 5.35 -2.00 15.49
CA TYR A 113 5.56 -3.38 15.02
C TYR A 113 5.04 -4.37 16.07
N ARG A 114 3.72 -4.38 16.27
CA ARG A 114 3.04 -5.25 17.24
C ARG A 114 1.87 -5.97 16.60
N TYR A 115 1.93 -7.29 16.59
CA TYR A 115 0.85 -8.12 16.09
C TYR A 115 -0.37 -8.08 17.01
N VAL A 116 -1.58 -8.01 16.43
CA VAL A 116 -2.86 -8.34 17.10
C VAL A 116 -3.34 -9.74 16.72
N ILE A 117 -2.81 -10.28 15.63
CA ILE A 117 -3.04 -11.65 15.18
C ILE A 117 -1.67 -12.33 15.11
N PRO A 118 -1.41 -13.43 15.84
CA PRO A 118 -0.15 -14.16 15.76
C PRO A 118 0.18 -14.48 14.31
N SER A 119 1.33 -14.00 13.82
CA SER A 119 1.67 -14.04 12.41
C SER A 119 3.15 -14.32 12.20
N VAL A 120 3.45 -15.02 11.11
CA VAL A 120 4.80 -15.13 10.56
C VAL A 120 4.81 -14.40 9.22
N GLN A 121 5.74 -13.48 9.04
CA GLN A 121 5.92 -12.76 7.79
C GLN A 121 7.13 -13.31 7.02
N ILE A 122 6.91 -13.65 5.77
CA ILE A 122 7.93 -14.14 4.85
C ILE A 122 8.04 -13.12 3.70
N GLY A 123 9.23 -12.57 3.52
CA GLY A 123 9.57 -11.74 2.37
C GLY A 123 10.31 -12.56 1.33
N LEU A 124 9.92 -12.43 0.07
CA LEU A 124 10.67 -13.01 -1.04
C LEU A 124 11.62 -11.94 -1.59
N ASP A 125 12.90 -12.22 -1.55
CA ASP A 125 13.94 -11.37 -2.11
C ASP A 125 14.47 -11.93 -3.42
N LEU A 126 14.84 -11.05 -4.32
CA LEU A 126 15.43 -11.37 -5.61
C LEU A 126 16.44 -10.31 -5.98
N ASP A 127 17.55 -10.71 -6.54
CA ASP A 127 18.57 -9.78 -7.02
C ASP A 127 17.98 -8.79 -8.03
N ARG A 128 18.39 -7.53 -7.91
CA ARG A 128 17.79 -6.44 -8.67
C ARG A 128 17.80 -6.65 -10.18
N PRO A 129 18.90 -7.08 -10.81
CA PRO A 129 18.91 -7.34 -12.25
C PRO A 129 17.90 -8.40 -12.66
N ASP A 130 17.78 -9.48 -11.87
CA ASP A 130 16.85 -10.57 -12.14
C ASP A 130 15.39 -10.13 -11.98
N LEU A 131 15.11 -9.33 -10.94
CA LEU A 131 13.78 -8.77 -10.73
C LEU A 131 13.39 -7.81 -11.87
N ASP A 132 14.29 -6.91 -12.24
CA ASP A 132 14.06 -5.94 -13.31
C ASP A 132 13.84 -6.67 -14.65
N HIS A 133 14.61 -7.71 -14.95
CA HIS A 133 14.41 -8.55 -16.14
C HIS A 133 13.06 -9.26 -16.13
N ARG A 134 12.66 -9.84 -15.01
CA ARG A 134 11.33 -10.49 -14.88
C ARG A 134 10.19 -9.51 -15.05
N ILE A 135 10.34 -8.27 -14.58
CA ILE A 135 9.35 -7.20 -14.79
C ILE A 135 9.23 -6.89 -16.28
N ASP A 136 10.34 -6.78 -17.00
CA ASP A 136 10.31 -6.52 -18.44
C ASP A 136 9.63 -7.66 -19.20
N LEU A 137 9.97 -8.91 -18.90
CA LEU A 137 9.33 -10.08 -19.51
C LEU A 137 7.83 -10.12 -19.21
N ARG A 138 7.43 -9.87 -17.97
CA ARG A 138 6.03 -9.85 -17.57
C ARG A 138 5.26 -8.73 -18.28
N THR A 139 5.86 -7.55 -18.41
CA THR A 139 5.23 -6.43 -19.09
C THR A 139 5.01 -6.74 -20.57
N LYS A 140 5.99 -7.39 -21.21
CA LYS A 140 5.81 -7.89 -22.58
C LYS A 140 4.70 -8.94 -22.68
N GLN A 141 4.68 -9.89 -21.74
CA GLN A 141 3.63 -10.92 -21.70
C GLN A 141 2.24 -10.31 -21.52
N MET A 142 2.08 -9.26 -20.71
CA MET A 142 0.81 -8.55 -20.57
C MET A 142 0.32 -7.97 -21.92
N TYR A 143 1.25 -7.44 -22.73
CA TYR A 143 0.92 -6.99 -24.08
C TYR A 143 0.43 -8.15 -24.95
N ASP A 144 1.19 -9.25 -24.99
CA ASP A 144 0.89 -10.42 -25.79
C ASP A 144 -0.44 -11.11 -25.38
N ASP A 145 -0.80 -11.00 -24.08
CA ASP A 145 -2.04 -11.56 -23.50
C ASP A 145 -3.28 -10.66 -23.67
N GLY A 146 -3.17 -9.52 -24.36
CA GLY A 146 -4.31 -8.65 -24.66
C GLY A 146 -4.67 -7.66 -23.55
N PHE A 147 -3.67 -7.11 -22.86
CA PHE A 147 -3.90 -6.14 -21.79
C PHE A 147 -4.54 -4.83 -22.30
N ILE A 148 -4.30 -4.45 -23.54
CA ILE A 148 -4.94 -3.27 -24.14
C ILE A 148 -6.44 -3.49 -24.26
N GLU A 149 -6.84 -4.63 -24.82
CA GLU A 149 -8.24 -5.02 -25.00
C GLU A 149 -8.95 -5.21 -23.65
N GLU A 150 -8.25 -5.71 -22.63
CA GLU A 150 -8.79 -5.79 -21.27
C GLU A 150 -9.16 -4.40 -20.75
N VAL A 151 -8.23 -3.44 -20.83
CA VAL A 151 -8.46 -2.08 -20.33
C VAL A 151 -9.55 -1.37 -21.13
N GLU A 152 -9.56 -1.49 -22.45
CA GLU A 152 -10.60 -0.91 -23.31
C GLU A 152 -11.99 -1.40 -22.89
N ARG A 153 -12.14 -2.70 -22.71
CA ARG A 153 -13.40 -3.31 -22.28
C ARG A 153 -13.84 -2.87 -20.88
N LEU A 154 -12.90 -2.74 -19.95
CA LEU A 154 -13.19 -2.40 -18.55
C LEU A 154 -13.33 -0.90 -18.32
N ARG A 155 -12.78 -0.05 -19.18
CA ARG A 155 -12.76 1.40 -19.05
C ARG A 155 -14.10 2.03 -18.63
N PRO A 156 -15.27 1.66 -19.22
CA PRO A 156 -16.56 2.23 -18.83
C PRO A 156 -16.98 1.90 -17.40
N HIS A 157 -16.39 0.88 -16.79
CA HIS A 157 -16.73 0.34 -15.48
C HIS A 157 -15.70 0.65 -14.39
N LEU A 158 -14.58 1.30 -14.75
CA LEU A 158 -13.52 1.62 -13.82
C LEU A 158 -13.90 2.78 -12.88
N GLY A 159 -13.84 2.55 -11.59
CA GLY A 159 -13.95 3.61 -10.58
C GLY A 159 -12.66 4.45 -10.52
N ALA A 160 -12.75 5.62 -9.88
CA ALA A 160 -11.68 6.61 -9.78
C ALA A 160 -10.33 6.06 -9.22
N THR A 161 -10.36 5.01 -8.44
CA THR A 161 -9.17 4.34 -7.90
C THR A 161 -8.59 3.35 -8.90
N ALA A 162 -9.43 2.58 -9.58
CA ALA A 162 -9.02 1.55 -10.52
C ALA A 162 -8.37 2.17 -11.79
N VAL A 163 -8.91 3.29 -12.29
CA VAL A 163 -8.31 4.06 -13.40
C VAL A 163 -6.84 4.40 -13.14
N ARG A 164 -6.48 4.67 -11.87
CA ARG A 164 -5.10 5.03 -11.47
C ARG A 164 -4.22 3.84 -11.14
N ALA A 165 -4.72 2.62 -11.30
CA ALA A 165 -3.90 1.44 -11.11
C ALA A 165 -2.75 1.44 -12.13
N LEU A 166 -1.59 0.97 -11.67
CA LEU A 166 -0.39 0.90 -12.50
C LEU A 166 -0.65 -0.04 -13.68
N GLY A 167 -0.43 0.45 -14.87
CA GLY A 167 -0.78 -0.18 -16.13
C GLY A 167 -2.06 0.37 -16.74
N TYR A 168 -3.15 0.49 -15.98
CA TYR A 168 -4.43 0.95 -16.50
C TYR A 168 -4.38 2.40 -17.01
N GLN A 169 -3.81 3.31 -16.22
CA GLN A 169 -3.68 4.71 -16.65
C GLN A 169 -2.88 4.84 -17.95
N GLN A 170 -1.77 4.10 -18.08
CA GLN A 170 -0.93 4.14 -19.28
C GLN A 170 -1.66 3.63 -20.53
N ILE A 171 -2.44 2.58 -20.37
CA ILE A 171 -3.24 2.06 -21.50
C ILE A 171 -4.41 2.99 -21.83
N ILE A 172 -5.02 3.64 -20.85
CA ILE A 172 -6.04 4.67 -21.11
C ILE A 172 -5.42 5.84 -21.89
N ASP A 173 -4.25 6.33 -21.49
CA ASP A 173 -3.53 7.39 -22.18
C ASP A 173 -3.11 6.98 -23.61
N LEU A 174 -2.79 5.69 -23.82
CA LEU A 174 -2.56 5.12 -25.15
C LEU A 174 -3.84 5.12 -25.99
N LEU A 175 -4.97 4.66 -25.44
CA LEU A 175 -6.26 4.63 -26.14
C LEU A 175 -6.78 6.04 -26.48
N ASP A 176 -6.39 7.03 -25.68
CA ASP A 176 -6.70 8.45 -25.92
C ASP A 176 -5.70 9.13 -26.90
N GLY A 177 -4.73 8.37 -27.42
CA GLY A 177 -3.75 8.87 -28.38
C GLY A 177 -2.67 9.79 -27.80
N ILE A 178 -2.51 9.79 -26.46
CA ILE A 178 -1.50 10.60 -25.77
C ILE A 178 -0.14 9.92 -25.85
N TRP A 179 -0.09 8.59 -25.82
CA TRP A 179 1.12 7.78 -25.86
C TRP A 179 1.06 6.80 -27.04
N ASP A 180 2.23 6.39 -27.51
CA ASP A 180 2.32 5.21 -28.36
C ASP A 180 2.45 3.92 -27.51
N VAL A 181 2.32 2.76 -28.19
CA VAL A 181 2.36 1.45 -27.53
C VAL A 181 3.70 1.22 -26.81
N ASN A 182 4.81 1.58 -27.44
CA ASN A 182 6.14 1.32 -26.88
C ASN A 182 6.36 2.18 -25.63
N ASP A 183 5.99 3.45 -25.69
CA ASP A 183 6.12 4.39 -24.58
C ASP A 183 5.23 3.98 -23.40
N ALA A 184 3.99 3.57 -23.66
CA ALA A 184 3.08 3.11 -22.62
C ALA A 184 3.64 1.88 -21.87
N PHE A 185 4.10 0.86 -22.59
CA PHE A 185 4.64 -0.35 -21.96
C PHE A 185 6.00 -0.12 -21.31
N ALA A 186 6.85 0.75 -21.87
CA ALA A 186 8.11 1.16 -21.23
C ALA A 186 7.85 1.87 -19.89
N ASP A 187 6.86 2.77 -19.83
CA ASP A 187 6.49 3.45 -18.57
C ASP A 187 5.89 2.47 -17.55
N ILE A 188 5.06 1.50 -17.98
CA ILE A 188 4.55 0.44 -17.12
C ILE A 188 5.70 -0.34 -16.48
N ALA A 189 6.67 -0.79 -17.27
CA ALA A 189 7.84 -1.51 -16.76
C ALA A 189 8.63 -0.65 -15.77
N GLN A 190 8.93 0.61 -16.14
CA GLN A 190 9.68 1.51 -15.28
C GLN A 190 8.97 1.81 -13.95
N LYS A 191 7.66 2.06 -13.99
CA LYS A 191 6.87 2.31 -12.77
C LYS A 191 6.75 1.06 -11.90
N THR A 192 6.68 -0.13 -12.51
CA THR A 192 6.69 -1.41 -11.79
C THR A 192 8.03 -1.62 -11.07
N LYS A 193 9.16 -1.33 -11.72
CA LYS A 193 10.50 -1.36 -11.10
C LYS A 193 10.59 -0.37 -9.93
N ARG A 194 10.02 0.83 -10.07
CA ARG A 194 9.93 1.81 -8.97
C ARG A 194 9.05 1.31 -7.81
N LEU A 195 7.93 0.65 -8.12
CA LEU A 195 7.06 0.05 -7.11
C LEU A 195 7.80 -1.03 -6.31
N ALA A 196 8.54 -1.92 -6.97
CA ALA A 196 9.35 -2.93 -6.31
C ALA A 196 10.37 -2.32 -5.33
N ARG A 197 11.03 -1.22 -5.73
CA ARG A 197 11.94 -0.47 -4.82
C ARG A 197 11.22 0.11 -3.61
N LYS A 198 10.00 0.65 -3.80
CA LYS A 198 9.18 1.16 -2.70
C LYS A 198 8.76 0.05 -1.75
N GLN A 199 8.41 -1.13 -2.29
CA GLN A 199 8.09 -2.31 -1.48
C GLN A 199 9.27 -2.70 -0.58
N MET A 200 10.48 -2.81 -1.13
CA MET A 200 11.69 -3.08 -0.34
C MET A 200 11.95 -2.00 0.72
N GLY A 201 11.75 -0.73 0.40
CA GLY A 201 11.87 0.37 1.36
C GLY A 201 10.83 0.32 2.49
N TRP A 202 9.69 -0.31 2.26
CA TRP A 202 8.64 -0.51 3.26
C TRP A 202 8.90 -1.75 4.11
N PHE A 203 8.99 -2.90 3.47
CA PHE A 203 9.12 -4.19 4.13
C PHE A 203 10.50 -4.39 4.77
N GLY A 204 11.57 -3.87 4.17
CA GLY A 204 12.93 -3.95 4.71
C GLY A 204 13.14 -3.24 6.05
N ARG A 205 12.18 -2.40 6.48
CA ARG A 205 12.19 -1.74 7.80
C ARG A 205 11.52 -2.57 8.91
N ASP A 206 10.76 -3.59 8.55
CA ASP A 206 10.09 -4.45 9.51
C ASP A 206 11.01 -5.59 9.94
N PRO A 207 11.53 -5.58 11.18
CA PRO A 207 12.49 -6.58 11.63
C PRO A 207 11.88 -7.98 11.82
N ARG A 208 10.56 -8.12 11.69
CA ARG A 208 9.83 -9.38 11.88
C ARG A 208 9.75 -10.20 10.59
N ILE A 209 10.19 -9.65 9.46
CA ILE A 209 10.11 -10.33 8.17
C ILE A 209 11.31 -11.27 8.02
N HIS A 210 11.02 -12.52 7.73
CA HIS A 210 12.00 -13.53 7.37
C HIS A 210 12.21 -13.50 5.85
N TRP A 211 13.36 -13.03 5.41
CA TRP A 211 13.66 -12.88 3.99
C TRP A 211 14.21 -14.20 3.40
N LEU A 212 13.62 -14.63 2.29
CA LEU A 212 13.99 -15.81 1.52
C LEU A 212 14.42 -15.41 0.11
N GLN A 213 15.50 -16.02 -0.39
CA GLN A 213 15.89 -15.87 -1.79
C GLN A 213 14.93 -16.63 -2.70
N ALA A 214 14.22 -15.91 -3.57
CA ALA A 214 13.14 -16.45 -4.40
C ALA A 214 13.59 -17.51 -5.43
N LEU A 215 14.87 -17.45 -5.85
CA LEU A 215 15.44 -18.38 -6.83
C LEU A 215 16.39 -19.42 -6.21
N ASN A 216 16.50 -19.48 -4.89
CA ASN A 216 17.35 -20.48 -4.26
C ASN A 216 16.57 -21.82 -4.13
N PRO A 217 16.91 -22.83 -4.96
CA PRO A 217 16.22 -24.13 -4.92
C PRO A 217 16.58 -24.98 -3.70
N LYS A 218 17.52 -24.52 -2.85
CA LYS A 218 17.82 -25.25 -1.62
C LYS A 218 16.59 -25.13 -0.73
N PRO A 219 15.95 -26.25 -0.34
CA PRO A 219 14.91 -26.22 0.65
C PRO A 219 15.53 -25.66 1.93
N VAL A 220 15.25 -24.39 2.18
CA VAL A 220 15.65 -23.83 3.47
C VAL A 220 14.80 -24.59 4.47
N SER A 221 15.47 -25.24 5.43
CA SER A 221 14.83 -25.98 6.50
C SER A 221 14.11 -25.01 7.44
N TYR A 222 13.02 -24.39 6.94
CA TYR A 222 12.12 -23.56 7.75
C TYR A 222 11.08 -24.39 8.51
N THR A 223 11.40 -25.64 8.77
CA THR A 223 10.58 -26.51 9.62
C THR A 223 10.40 -25.99 11.05
N HIS A 224 11.05 -24.87 11.40
CA HIS A 224 11.02 -24.29 12.75
C HIS A 224 10.38 -22.90 12.86
N LEU A 225 9.75 -22.38 11.79
CA LEU A 225 8.89 -21.20 11.92
C LEU A 225 7.56 -21.62 12.54
N THR A 226 7.60 -21.92 13.83
CA THR A 226 6.38 -22.12 14.62
C THR A 226 5.78 -20.76 14.95
N LEU A 227 4.48 -20.59 14.72
CA LEU A 227 3.74 -19.49 15.31
C LEU A 227 3.94 -19.55 16.84
N PRO A 228 4.19 -18.42 17.51
CA PRO A 228 4.16 -18.39 18.96
C PRO A 228 2.80 -18.93 19.41
N THR A 229 2.80 -20.12 19.98
CA THR A 229 1.62 -20.65 20.65
C THR A 229 1.44 -19.81 21.91
N ASN A 230 0.35 -19.07 22.01
CA ASN A 230 -0.11 -18.54 23.28
C ASN A 230 -0.29 -19.74 24.22
N ARG A 231 0.72 -20.03 25.00
CA ARG A 231 0.53 -20.70 26.30
C ARG A 231 0.37 -19.58 27.30
N GLU A 232 -0.79 -19.58 27.92
CA GLU A 232 -1.31 -18.79 29.01
C GLU A 232 -0.32 -17.95 29.82
#